data_bfa85647b6fd2cfff8158d6e064c8f4d
#
_entry.id   bfa85647b6fd2cfff8158d6e064c8f4d
#
_cell.length_a   1.000
_cell.length_b   1.000
_cell.length_c   1.000
_cell.angle_alpha   90.00
_cell.angle_beta   90.00
_cell.angle_gamma   90.00
#
_symmetry.space_group_name_H-M   'P 1'
#
loop_
_entity.id
_entity.type
_entity.pdbx_description
1 polymer ?
#
loop_
_entity_poly.entity_id
_entity_poly.type
_entity_poly.pdbx_seq_one_letter_code
_entity_poly.pdbx_strand_id
1 'polypeptide(L)'
;MIRRPPRSTPKPSSAASDVYKRQNDTLFEGIVSHTRYKPFTHSFAYRFCYFWFSLNFKHKYKFFKKNRFTLFSFYDKDHGEVGKKSGNTYQLLKKKFLKEGKKNIYDIKSFCLPRILGYVFNPITVFVGFDDKNKATAIIYEVSNTFNERHSYYCEINKQNNVKKRFHVSPFFNINGHYVITFNIDRSFVNLFINYNINNQKIFEASFRGKSVAMNDKNLLGIFFSNIFQNFKVTIAIHLEALKLFVKGATYIRKPKKPKSFFSEG
;
A
#
# COMPACT_ATOMS: atom_id res chain seq x y z
N MET A 1 21.72 -11.30 -51.82
CA MET A 1 21.55 -10.68 -50.52
C MET A 1 20.21 -11.11 -49.91
N ILE A 2 20.23 -12.02 -48.94
CA ILE A 2 19.02 -12.53 -48.31
C ILE A 2 18.74 -11.63 -47.10
N ARG A 3 17.60 -10.89 -47.09
CA ARG A 3 17.15 -10.08 -45.96
C ARG A 3 16.68 -10.98 -44.84
N ARG A 4 17.24 -10.82 -43.64
CA ARG A 4 16.77 -11.49 -42.43
C ARG A 4 15.37 -10.96 -42.03
N PRO A 5 14.43 -11.82 -41.61
CA PRO A 5 13.12 -11.38 -41.13
C PRO A 5 13.26 -10.60 -39.83
N PRO A 6 12.34 -9.63 -39.55
CA PRO A 6 12.40 -8.81 -38.33
C PRO A 6 12.16 -9.68 -37.08
N ARG A 7 12.97 -9.46 -36.05
CA ARG A 7 12.81 -10.09 -34.75
C ARG A 7 11.42 -9.76 -34.19
N SER A 8 10.65 -10.79 -33.85
CA SER A 8 9.38 -10.65 -33.17
C SER A 8 9.59 -9.97 -31.82
N THR A 9 8.94 -8.82 -31.60
CA THR A 9 8.85 -8.18 -30.30
C THR A 9 8.13 -9.09 -29.31
N PRO A 10 8.64 -9.31 -28.09
CA PRO A 10 7.98 -10.14 -27.09
C PRO A 10 6.59 -9.57 -26.74
N LYS A 11 5.58 -10.43 -26.67
CA LYS A 11 4.21 -10.07 -26.28
C LYS A 11 4.19 -9.40 -24.90
N PRO A 12 3.53 -8.24 -24.73
CA PRO A 12 3.53 -7.47 -23.47
C PRO A 12 2.94 -8.19 -22.24
N SER A 13 2.20 -9.30 -22.44
CA SER A 13 1.51 -10.02 -21.37
C SER A 13 2.42 -10.87 -20.46
N SER A 14 3.62 -11.24 -20.88
CA SER A 14 4.53 -12.03 -20.05
C SER A 14 5.33 -11.17 -19.07
N ALA A 15 5.68 -9.94 -19.44
CA ALA A 15 6.49 -9.04 -18.59
C ALA A 15 5.76 -8.55 -17.33
N ALA A 16 4.42 -8.41 -17.34
CA ALA A 16 3.67 -7.95 -16.18
C ALA A 16 3.51 -9.03 -15.10
N SER A 17 3.51 -10.33 -15.46
CA SER A 17 3.36 -11.43 -14.51
C SER A 17 4.66 -11.78 -13.79
N ASP A 18 5.82 -11.47 -14.36
CA ASP A 18 7.12 -11.75 -13.75
C ASP A 18 7.49 -10.77 -12.63
N VAL A 19 6.93 -9.58 -12.64
CA VAL A 19 7.20 -8.53 -11.65
C VAL A 19 6.74 -8.93 -10.24
N TYR A 20 5.67 -9.74 -10.12
CA TYR A 20 5.08 -10.16 -8.84
C TYR A 20 5.42 -11.61 -8.46
N LYS A 21 6.53 -12.19 -8.92
CA LYS A 21 6.89 -13.57 -8.52
C LYS A 21 6.95 -13.68 -7.00
N ARG A 22 6.46 -14.81 -6.44
CA ARG A 22 6.48 -15.11 -5.01
C ARG A 22 7.90 -14.98 -4.48
N GLN A 23 8.15 -13.87 -3.81
CA GLN A 23 9.42 -13.57 -3.17
C GLN A 23 9.36 -14.08 -1.72
N ASN A 24 10.51 -14.30 -1.11
CA ASN A 24 10.60 -14.47 0.32
C ASN A 24 10.11 -13.21 1.04
N ASP A 25 9.79 -13.33 2.34
CA ASP A 25 9.50 -12.16 3.14
C ASP A 25 10.70 -11.20 3.08
N THR A 26 10.42 -9.93 2.83
CA THR A 26 11.43 -8.91 2.48
C THR A 26 11.06 -7.59 3.14
N LEU A 27 12.06 -6.85 3.54
CA LEU A 27 11.94 -5.46 3.98
C LEU A 27 12.28 -4.55 2.80
N PHE A 28 11.61 -3.41 2.70
CA PHE A 28 11.92 -2.39 1.68
C PHE A 28 12.18 -1.07 2.37
N GLU A 29 13.45 -0.67 2.41
CA GLU A 29 13.86 0.63 2.90
C GLU A 29 13.87 1.66 1.77
N GLY A 30 13.22 2.79 1.99
CA GLY A 30 13.06 3.77 0.92
C GLY A 30 12.51 5.11 1.38
N ILE A 31 12.07 5.86 0.39
CA ILE A 31 11.55 7.21 0.58
C ILE A 31 10.08 7.24 0.17
N VAL A 32 9.25 7.70 1.08
CA VAL A 32 7.89 8.18 0.79
C VAL A 32 8.00 9.65 0.44
N SER A 33 7.46 10.04 -0.71
CA SER A 33 7.37 11.42 -1.15
C SER A 33 5.92 11.80 -1.42
N HIS A 34 5.53 12.98 -1.01
CA HIS A 34 4.23 13.56 -1.29
C HIS A 34 4.41 14.91 -1.96
N THR A 35 3.67 15.16 -3.02
CA THR A 35 3.61 16.44 -3.70
C THR A 35 2.18 16.84 -3.96
N ARG A 36 1.77 17.93 -3.39
CA ARG A 36 0.51 18.63 -3.72
C ARG A 36 0.82 19.67 -4.80
N TYR A 37 -0.03 19.75 -5.82
CA TYR A 37 0.10 20.71 -6.93
C TYR A 37 -0.93 21.84 -6.83
N LYS A 38 -2.09 21.62 -6.21
CA LYS A 38 -3.18 22.60 -6.11
C LYS A 38 -3.68 22.71 -4.65
N PRO A 39 -4.08 23.92 -4.22
CA PRO A 39 -4.06 25.21 -4.89
C PRO A 39 -2.64 25.79 -5.02
N PHE A 40 -1.68 25.30 -4.26
CA PHE A 40 -0.25 25.67 -4.30
C PHE A 40 0.61 24.42 -4.21
N THR A 41 1.84 24.52 -4.73
CA THR A 41 2.79 23.40 -4.67
C THR A 41 3.36 23.27 -3.27
N HIS A 42 3.31 22.03 -2.73
CA HIS A 42 3.90 21.69 -1.45
C HIS A 42 4.39 20.25 -1.49
N SER A 43 5.66 20.04 -1.13
CA SER A 43 6.29 18.71 -1.18
C SER A 43 7.02 18.39 0.11
N PHE A 44 7.02 17.12 0.48
CA PHE A 44 7.84 16.59 1.56
C PHE A 44 8.21 15.14 1.30
N ALA A 45 9.28 14.68 1.95
CA ALA A 45 9.76 13.32 1.83
C ALA A 45 10.32 12.81 3.17
N TYR A 46 10.08 11.52 3.44
CA TYR A 46 10.54 10.85 4.66
C TYR A 46 11.01 9.43 4.34
N ARG A 47 11.97 8.93 5.13
CA ARG A 47 12.42 7.55 5.03
C ARG A 47 11.42 6.63 5.74
N PHE A 48 11.17 5.44 5.15
CA PHE A 48 10.31 4.40 5.67
C PHE A 48 10.89 3.02 5.37
N CYS A 49 10.47 2.03 6.18
CA CYS A 49 10.69 0.63 5.90
C CYS A 49 9.34 -0.07 5.83
N TYR A 50 8.94 -0.49 4.61
CA TYR A 50 7.77 -1.32 4.40
C TYR A 50 8.12 -2.80 4.49
N PHE A 51 7.17 -3.60 4.98
CA PHE A 51 7.31 -5.03 5.12
C PHE A 51 6.50 -5.74 4.02
N TRP A 52 7.14 -6.66 3.33
CA TRP A 52 6.52 -7.56 2.36
C TRP A 52 6.57 -8.98 2.88
N PHE A 53 5.43 -9.59 3.18
CA PHE A 53 5.37 -10.92 3.79
C PHE A 53 4.05 -11.61 3.47
N SER A 54 4.03 -12.96 3.54
CA SER A 54 2.82 -13.76 3.43
C SER A 54 1.94 -13.61 4.68
N LEU A 55 0.64 -13.43 4.51
CA LEU A 55 -0.32 -13.42 5.64
C LEU A 55 -0.46 -14.79 6.33
N ASN A 56 0.00 -15.85 5.68
CA ASN A 56 0.09 -17.22 6.22
C ASN A 56 1.47 -17.51 6.84
N PHE A 57 2.29 -16.49 7.11
CA PHE A 57 3.61 -16.77 7.68
C PHE A 57 3.51 -17.41 9.06
N LYS A 58 4.34 -18.43 9.30
CA LYS A 58 4.59 -19.00 10.62
C LYS A 58 5.57 -18.10 11.36
N HIS A 59 5.48 -18.00 12.69
CA HIS A 59 6.29 -17.11 13.54
C HIS A 59 7.80 -17.44 13.52
N LYS A 60 8.44 -17.38 12.36
CA LYS A 60 9.85 -17.70 12.17
C LYS A 60 10.81 -16.60 12.65
N TYR A 61 10.33 -15.34 12.79
CA TYR A 61 11.13 -14.21 13.25
C TYR A 61 10.92 -13.97 14.74
N LYS A 62 12.00 -13.62 15.46
CA LYS A 62 11.95 -13.25 16.89
C LYS A 62 11.27 -11.89 17.08
N PHE A 63 11.60 -10.93 16.23
CA PHE A 63 11.20 -9.53 16.35
C PHE A 63 10.04 -9.10 15.46
N PHE A 64 9.47 -10.00 14.68
CA PHE A 64 8.24 -9.76 13.90
C PHE A 64 7.22 -10.88 14.11
N LYS A 65 6.05 -10.53 14.64
CA LYS A 65 4.98 -11.49 14.97
C LYS A 65 3.63 -11.06 14.41
N LYS A 66 2.77 -12.04 14.16
CA LYS A 66 1.36 -11.81 13.83
C LYS A 66 0.49 -11.95 15.08
N ASN A 67 -0.38 -10.95 15.34
CA ASN A 67 -1.30 -10.90 16.48
C ASN A 67 -0.63 -11.08 17.86
N ARG A 68 0.63 -10.73 17.97
CA ARG A 68 1.41 -10.74 19.21
C ARG A 68 2.26 -9.50 19.32
N PHE A 69 2.42 -9.00 20.54
CA PHE A 69 3.29 -7.85 20.83
C PHE A 69 4.76 -8.26 20.69
N THR A 70 5.52 -7.47 19.93
CA THR A 70 6.99 -7.52 19.79
C THR A 70 7.45 -6.21 19.17
N LEU A 71 8.75 -6.09 18.84
CA LEU A 71 9.29 -4.86 18.23
C LEU A 71 8.50 -4.45 16.99
N PHE A 72 8.23 -5.41 16.10
CA PHE A 72 7.35 -5.23 14.94
C PHE A 72 6.20 -6.23 15.00
N SER A 73 5.00 -5.79 14.74
CA SER A 73 3.82 -6.65 14.78
C SER A 73 2.85 -6.33 13.64
N PHE A 74 2.26 -7.36 13.09
CA PHE A 74 1.09 -7.26 12.22
C PHE A 74 -0.14 -7.75 13.00
N TYR A 75 -1.17 -6.94 13.09
CA TYR A 75 -2.41 -7.34 13.74
C TYR A 75 -3.56 -7.35 12.73
N ASP A 76 -4.30 -8.45 12.68
CA ASP A 76 -5.49 -8.57 11.84
C ASP A 76 -6.53 -7.47 12.11
N LYS A 77 -6.63 -6.98 13.36
CA LYS A 77 -7.54 -5.87 13.74
C LYS A 77 -7.20 -4.51 13.11
N ASP A 78 -5.97 -4.35 12.60
CA ASP A 78 -5.53 -3.13 11.95
C ASP A 78 -5.98 -3.06 10.49
N HIS A 79 -6.62 -4.13 10.00
CA HIS A 79 -7.07 -4.29 8.63
C HIS A 79 -8.56 -4.64 8.57
N GLY A 80 -9.17 -4.44 7.40
CA GLY A 80 -10.58 -4.68 7.21
C GLY A 80 -11.49 -3.57 7.76
N GLU A 81 -12.78 -3.84 7.83
CA GLU A 81 -13.80 -2.87 8.20
C GLU A 81 -13.73 -2.53 9.70
N VAL A 82 -13.60 -1.25 10.01
CA VAL A 82 -13.51 -0.75 11.38
C VAL A 82 -14.84 -0.97 12.11
N GLY A 83 -14.75 -1.47 13.36
CA GLY A 83 -15.94 -1.72 14.21
C GLY A 83 -16.60 -3.09 14.00
N LYS A 84 -16.23 -3.84 12.98
CA LYS A 84 -16.58 -5.27 12.89
C LYS A 84 -15.50 -6.09 13.57
N LYS A 85 -15.90 -7.18 14.26
CA LYS A 85 -14.91 -8.17 14.76
C LYS A 85 -14.04 -8.55 13.57
N SER A 86 -12.80 -8.06 13.54
CA SER A 86 -11.84 -8.41 12.51
C SER A 86 -11.52 -9.89 12.70
N GLY A 87 -12.07 -10.71 11.83
CA GLY A 87 -11.60 -12.07 11.66
C GLY A 87 -10.17 -12.07 11.15
N ASN A 88 -9.69 -13.22 10.75
CA ASN A 88 -8.38 -13.34 10.11
C ASN A 88 -8.37 -12.57 8.78
N THR A 89 -7.46 -11.61 8.64
CA THR A 89 -7.29 -10.77 7.42
C THR A 89 -7.15 -11.62 6.16
N TYR A 90 -6.39 -12.71 6.23
CA TYR A 90 -6.25 -13.64 5.10
C TYR A 90 -7.61 -14.19 4.64
N GLN A 91 -8.46 -14.64 5.58
CA GLN A 91 -9.79 -15.18 5.25
C GLN A 91 -10.72 -14.11 4.67
N LEU A 92 -10.67 -12.89 5.21
CA LEU A 92 -11.45 -11.76 4.69
C LEU A 92 -11.09 -11.47 3.22
N LEU A 93 -9.79 -11.36 2.95
CA LEU A 93 -9.29 -11.07 1.60
C LEU A 93 -9.55 -12.25 0.64
N LYS A 94 -9.35 -13.49 1.09
CA LYS A 94 -9.64 -14.68 0.28
C LYS A 94 -11.11 -14.74 -0.12
N LYS A 95 -12.03 -14.43 0.81
CA LYS A 95 -13.47 -14.34 0.51
C LYS A 95 -13.76 -13.23 -0.52
N LYS A 96 -13.09 -12.08 -0.40
CA LYS A 96 -13.25 -10.98 -1.38
C LYS A 96 -12.74 -11.40 -2.76
N PHE A 97 -11.54 -11.99 -2.86
CA PHE A 97 -10.99 -12.48 -4.12
C PHE A 97 -11.89 -13.54 -4.77
N LEU A 98 -12.43 -14.46 -3.97
CA LEU A 98 -13.35 -15.48 -4.45
C LEU A 98 -14.63 -14.86 -5.02
N LYS A 99 -15.20 -13.85 -4.33
CA LYS A 99 -16.36 -13.10 -4.82
C LYS A 99 -16.11 -12.39 -6.15
N GLU A 100 -14.86 -11.94 -6.38
CA GLU A 100 -14.42 -11.35 -7.65
C GLU A 100 -13.98 -12.39 -8.70
N GLY A 101 -14.37 -13.65 -8.54
CA GLY A 101 -14.09 -14.72 -9.50
C GLY A 101 -12.67 -15.30 -9.45
N LYS A 102 -11.84 -14.90 -8.50
CA LYS A 102 -10.46 -15.43 -8.34
C LYS A 102 -10.49 -16.68 -7.46
N LYS A 103 -10.78 -17.86 -8.05
CA LYS A 103 -11.01 -19.13 -7.31
C LYS A 103 -9.74 -19.74 -6.72
N ASN A 104 -8.57 -19.56 -7.34
CA ASN A 104 -7.34 -20.26 -6.99
C ASN A 104 -6.34 -19.38 -6.24
N ILE A 105 -6.78 -18.69 -5.18
CA ILE A 105 -5.84 -17.93 -4.32
C ILE A 105 -5.16 -18.90 -3.36
N TYR A 106 -3.87 -19.14 -3.58
CA TYR A 106 -3.01 -19.99 -2.76
C TYR A 106 -2.33 -19.21 -1.63
N ASP A 107 -1.83 -18.01 -1.93
CA ASP A 107 -1.17 -17.13 -0.94
C ASP A 107 -1.63 -15.69 -1.11
N ILE A 108 -1.60 -14.93 -0.02
CA ILE A 108 -1.84 -13.49 -0.03
C ILE A 108 -0.68 -12.83 0.70
N LYS A 109 0.01 -11.93 0.02
CA LYS A 109 1.08 -11.14 0.62
C LYS A 109 0.63 -9.73 0.90
N SER A 110 1.16 -9.19 1.99
CA SER A 110 0.95 -7.82 2.43
C SER A 110 2.20 -6.98 2.23
N PHE A 111 2.02 -5.79 1.68
CA PHE A 111 3.00 -4.70 1.68
C PHE A 111 2.46 -3.60 2.57
N CYS A 112 3.03 -3.43 3.77
CA CYS A 112 2.49 -2.52 4.78
C CYS A 112 3.55 -2.00 5.74
N LEU A 113 3.20 -0.96 6.49
CA LEU A 113 3.93 -0.54 7.69
C LEU A 113 3.43 -1.36 8.89
N PRO A 114 4.29 -2.13 9.59
CA PRO A 114 3.89 -2.87 10.78
C PRO A 114 3.73 -1.93 11.98
N ARG A 115 3.14 -2.44 13.06
CA ARG A 115 3.27 -1.79 14.38
C ARG A 115 4.72 -1.79 14.82
N ILE A 116 5.16 -0.69 15.42
CA ILE A 116 6.43 -0.58 16.13
C ILE A 116 6.09 -0.37 17.60
N LEU A 117 6.50 -1.30 18.48
CA LEU A 117 6.17 -1.29 19.92
C LEU A 117 4.67 -1.06 20.19
N GLY A 118 3.80 -1.68 19.38
CA GLY A 118 2.36 -1.57 19.50
C GLY A 118 1.71 -0.36 18.83
N TYR A 119 2.46 0.67 18.46
CA TYR A 119 1.94 1.83 17.72
C TYR A 119 1.91 1.55 16.22
N VAL A 120 0.82 1.91 15.55
CA VAL A 120 0.69 1.80 14.09
C VAL A 120 0.12 3.08 13.49
N PHE A 121 0.73 3.49 12.40
CA PHE A 121 0.14 4.38 11.42
C PHE A 121 0.46 3.82 10.03
N ASN A 122 -0.54 3.26 9.37
CA ASN A 122 -0.39 2.57 8.08
C ASN A 122 -1.37 3.17 7.06
N PRO A 123 -0.98 4.26 6.36
CA PRO A 123 -1.88 4.99 5.48
C PRO A 123 -2.32 4.19 4.26
N ILE A 124 -1.49 3.25 3.82
CA ILE A 124 -1.79 2.34 2.72
C ILE A 124 -1.18 0.97 2.95
N THR A 125 -1.99 -0.06 2.74
CA THR A 125 -1.55 -1.45 2.62
C THR A 125 -1.89 -1.96 1.24
N VAL A 126 -0.97 -2.68 0.62
CA VAL A 126 -1.21 -3.38 -0.64
C VAL A 126 -1.25 -4.88 -0.37
N PHE A 127 -2.35 -5.52 -0.69
CA PHE A 127 -2.49 -6.98 -0.63
C PHE A 127 -2.50 -7.56 -2.03
N VAL A 128 -1.63 -8.52 -2.29
CA VAL A 128 -1.53 -9.22 -3.58
C VAL A 128 -1.87 -10.69 -3.40
N GLY A 129 -2.86 -11.16 -4.15
CA GLY A 129 -3.25 -12.56 -4.21
C GLY A 129 -2.45 -13.31 -5.27
N PHE A 130 -1.94 -14.49 -4.90
CA PHE A 130 -1.15 -15.37 -5.76
C PHE A 130 -1.86 -16.71 -5.94
N ASP A 131 -1.79 -17.28 -7.15
CA ASP A 131 -2.22 -18.64 -7.43
C ASP A 131 -1.16 -19.69 -7.01
N ASP A 132 -1.47 -20.95 -7.24
CA ASP A 132 -0.58 -22.09 -6.96
C ASP A 132 0.72 -22.09 -7.78
N LYS A 133 0.70 -21.44 -8.96
CA LYS A 133 1.87 -21.24 -9.82
C LYS A 133 2.68 -20.00 -9.46
N ASN A 134 2.40 -19.38 -8.31
CA ASN A 134 3.02 -18.15 -7.84
C ASN A 134 2.83 -16.93 -8.76
N LYS A 135 1.78 -16.92 -9.57
CA LYS A 135 1.40 -15.79 -10.40
C LYS A 135 0.46 -14.89 -9.60
N ALA A 136 0.74 -13.59 -9.60
CA ALA A 136 -0.18 -12.60 -9.04
C ALA A 136 -1.46 -12.54 -9.88
N THR A 137 -2.61 -12.56 -9.23
CA THR A 137 -3.93 -12.66 -9.89
C THR A 137 -4.85 -11.49 -9.57
N ALA A 138 -4.68 -10.86 -8.42
CA ALA A 138 -5.49 -9.73 -7.99
C ALA A 138 -4.75 -8.90 -6.94
N ILE A 139 -5.16 -7.64 -6.80
CA ILE A 139 -4.57 -6.69 -5.87
C ILE A 139 -5.67 -5.93 -5.13
N ILE A 140 -5.46 -5.65 -3.85
CA ILE A 140 -6.31 -4.78 -3.03
C ILE A 140 -5.43 -3.69 -2.43
N TYR A 141 -5.86 -2.44 -2.62
CA TYR A 141 -5.29 -1.27 -1.97
C TYR A 141 -6.19 -0.87 -0.80
N GLU A 142 -5.75 -1.12 0.43
CA GLU A 142 -6.45 -0.69 1.64
C GLU A 142 -5.87 0.65 2.09
N VAL A 143 -6.71 1.68 2.10
CA VAL A 143 -6.34 3.05 2.48
C VAL A 143 -6.95 3.38 3.82
N SER A 144 -6.13 3.93 4.72
CA SER A 144 -6.55 4.41 6.04
C SER A 144 -6.43 5.93 6.14
N ASN A 145 -7.34 6.58 6.85
CA ASN A 145 -7.24 7.99 7.16
C ASN A 145 -6.90 8.23 8.63
N THR A 146 -6.65 9.48 9.00
CA THR A 146 -6.38 9.88 10.40
C THR A 146 -7.62 9.86 11.29
N PHE A 147 -8.82 9.62 10.74
CA PHE A 147 -10.09 9.51 11.46
C PHE A 147 -10.41 8.07 11.89
N ASN A 148 -9.43 7.16 11.85
CA ASN A 148 -9.59 5.74 12.12
C ASN A 148 -10.64 5.07 11.23
N GLU A 149 -10.67 5.42 9.95
CA GLU A 149 -11.51 4.79 8.95
C GLU A 149 -10.64 4.13 7.89
N ARG A 150 -11.18 3.11 7.24
CA ARG A 150 -10.51 2.37 6.17
C ARG A 150 -11.46 2.10 5.01
N HIS A 151 -10.88 2.01 3.82
CA HIS A 151 -11.57 1.63 2.60
C HIS A 151 -10.64 0.86 1.68
N SER A 152 -11.15 -0.18 1.03
CA SER A 152 -10.37 -1.07 0.17
C SER A 152 -10.83 -0.99 -1.27
N TYR A 153 -9.89 -0.79 -2.18
CA TYR A 153 -10.09 -0.84 -3.61
C TYR A 153 -9.59 -2.17 -4.15
N TYR A 154 -10.49 -2.97 -4.71
CA TYR A 154 -10.14 -4.18 -5.43
C TYR A 154 -9.79 -3.80 -6.87
N CYS A 155 -8.66 -4.33 -7.37
CA CYS A 155 -8.20 -4.12 -8.74
C CYS A 155 -7.68 -5.44 -9.32
N GLU A 156 -7.70 -5.54 -10.62
CA GLU A 156 -6.98 -6.59 -11.32
C GLU A 156 -5.49 -6.28 -11.41
N ILE A 157 -4.67 -7.32 -11.62
CA ILE A 157 -3.23 -7.13 -11.83
C ILE A 157 -3.00 -6.49 -13.18
N ASN A 158 -2.78 -5.20 -13.16
CA ASN A 158 -2.45 -4.38 -14.31
C ASN A 158 -1.27 -3.48 -13.98
N LYS A 159 -0.59 -2.97 -15.01
CA LYS A 159 0.52 -2.02 -14.84
C LYS A 159 0.06 -0.74 -14.15
N GLN A 160 -1.18 -0.35 -14.35
CA GLN A 160 -1.76 0.88 -13.85
C GLN A 160 -3.24 0.68 -13.58
N ASN A 161 -3.67 0.99 -12.36
CA ASN A 161 -5.06 0.90 -11.93
C ASN A 161 -5.66 2.30 -11.86
N ASN A 162 -6.78 2.52 -12.54
CA ASN A 162 -7.54 3.75 -12.49
C ASN A 162 -8.76 3.55 -11.58
N VAL A 163 -8.80 4.22 -10.44
CA VAL A 163 -9.75 3.94 -9.36
C VAL A 163 -10.53 5.20 -9.01
N LYS A 164 -11.85 5.17 -9.11
CA LYS A 164 -12.69 6.29 -8.67
C LYS A 164 -12.52 6.53 -7.18
N LYS A 165 -12.16 7.75 -6.79
CA LYS A 165 -11.99 8.11 -5.38
C LYS A 165 -13.35 8.03 -4.66
N ARG A 166 -13.46 7.13 -3.67
CA ARG A 166 -14.66 6.88 -2.86
C ARG A 166 -14.47 7.24 -1.39
N PHE A 167 -13.23 7.50 -0.98
CA PHE A 167 -12.85 7.60 0.42
C PHE A 167 -12.19 8.95 0.74
N HIS A 168 -12.56 9.54 1.87
CA HIS A 168 -12.03 10.81 2.34
C HIS A 168 -10.77 10.57 3.16
N VAL A 169 -9.61 10.92 2.63
CA VAL A 169 -8.30 10.67 3.27
C VAL A 169 -7.66 11.91 3.87
N SER A 170 -8.10 13.10 3.50
CA SER A 170 -7.48 14.36 3.94
C SER A 170 -8.53 15.47 4.02
N PRO A 171 -8.48 16.34 5.05
CA PRO A 171 -9.39 17.45 5.17
C PRO A 171 -9.23 18.54 4.08
N PHE A 172 -8.23 18.40 3.23
CA PHE A 172 -7.96 19.36 2.15
C PHE A 172 -8.27 18.82 0.75
N PHE A 173 -8.88 17.63 0.65
CA PHE A 173 -9.28 17.02 -0.62
C PHE A 173 -10.68 16.45 -0.55
N ASN A 174 -11.50 16.80 -1.51
CA ASN A 174 -12.84 16.20 -1.67
C ASN A 174 -12.75 14.73 -2.14
N ILE A 175 -13.91 14.05 -2.20
CA ILE A 175 -14.02 12.66 -2.68
C ILE A 175 -14.21 12.54 -4.20
N ASN A 176 -14.23 13.65 -4.94
CA ASN A 176 -14.33 13.66 -6.41
C ASN A 176 -13.01 13.26 -7.07
N GLY A 177 -13.05 12.93 -8.36
CA GLY A 177 -11.87 12.53 -9.13
C GLY A 177 -11.51 11.06 -9.00
N HIS A 178 -10.29 10.73 -9.40
CA HIS A 178 -9.81 9.35 -9.45
C HIS A 178 -8.33 9.25 -9.04
N TYR A 179 -7.96 8.08 -8.56
CA TYR A 179 -6.57 7.70 -8.35
C TYR A 179 -6.08 6.89 -9.53
N VAL A 180 -4.85 7.17 -9.92
CA VAL A 180 -4.08 6.31 -10.83
C VAL A 180 -2.98 5.69 -9.98
N ILE A 181 -3.08 4.38 -9.75
CA ILE A 181 -2.18 3.65 -8.86
C ILE A 181 -1.30 2.71 -9.69
N THR A 182 0.00 2.78 -9.45
CA THR A 182 0.99 1.86 -10.01
C THR A 182 1.74 1.22 -8.84
N PHE A 183 1.74 -0.10 -8.78
CA PHE A 183 2.50 -0.87 -7.81
C PHE A 183 3.36 -1.89 -8.53
N ASN A 184 4.67 -1.77 -8.40
CA ASN A 184 5.64 -2.70 -8.97
C ASN A 184 6.58 -3.15 -7.86
N ILE A 185 6.77 -4.46 -7.74
CA ILE A 185 7.65 -5.05 -6.74
C ILE A 185 8.44 -6.19 -7.38
N ASP A 186 9.76 -6.15 -7.22
CA ASP A 186 10.65 -7.23 -7.64
C ASP A 186 11.60 -7.62 -6.49
N ARG A 187 12.61 -8.43 -6.80
CA ARG A 187 13.57 -8.91 -5.80
C ARG A 187 14.45 -7.80 -5.22
N SER A 188 14.65 -6.72 -5.93
CA SER A 188 15.62 -5.67 -5.62
C SER A 188 14.97 -4.38 -5.18
N PHE A 189 13.79 -4.06 -5.70
CA PHE A 189 13.13 -2.78 -5.40
C PHE A 189 11.61 -2.89 -5.41
N VAL A 190 10.99 -1.88 -4.86
CA VAL A 190 9.53 -1.65 -4.93
C VAL A 190 9.27 -0.20 -5.29
N ASN A 191 8.26 -0.01 -6.13
CA ASN A 191 7.72 1.32 -6.47
C ASN A 191 6.20 1.30 -6.30
N LEU A 192 5.69 2.21 -5.50
CA LEU A 192 4.28 2.50 -5.36
C LEU A 192 4.06 3.97 -5.73
N PHE A 193 3.22 4.25 -6.71
CA PHE A 193 2.84 5.59 -7.13
C PHE A 193 1.32 5.73 -7.07
N ILE A 194 0.87 6.83 -6.53
CA ILE A 194 -0.54 7.21 -6.44
C ILE A 194 -0.69 8.63 -6.94
N ASN A 195 -1.26 8.80 -8.11
CA ASN A 195 -1.62 10.10 -8.65
C ASN A 195 -3.11 10.36 -8.41
N TYR A 196 -3.44 11.46 -7.76
CA TYR A 196 -4.81 11.92 -7.62
C TYR A 196 -5.10 12.99 -8.66
N ASN A 197 -6.12 12.73 -9.49
CA ASN A 197 -6.51 13.59 -10.60
C ASN A 197 -7.97 14.01 -10.46
N ILE A 198 -8.25 15.27 -10.85
CA ILE A 198 -9.58 15.83 -11.00
C ILE A 198 -9.62 16.48 -12.40
N ASN A 199 -10.60 16.15 -13.22
CA ASN A 199 -10.76 16.68 -14.58
C ASN A 199 -9.46 16.59 -15.40
N ASN A 200 -8.79 15.44 -15.35
CA ASN A 200 -7.48 15.17 -16.00
C ASN A 200 -6.31 16.04 -15.54
N GLN A 201 -6.50 16.84 -14.49
CA GLN A 201 -5.40 17.58 -13.86
C GLN A 201 -4.88 16.84 -12.65
N LYS A 202 -3.55 16.71 -12.56
CA LYS A 202 -2.88 16.15 -11.39
C LYS A 202 -2.97 17.13 -10.23
N ILE A 203 -3.60 16.71 -9.14
CA ILE A 203 -3.81 17.51 -7.93
C ILE A 203 -2.81 17.13 -6.85
N PHE A 204 -2.48 15.84 -6.74
CA PHE A 204 -1.60 15.32 -5.73
C PHE A 204 -0.92 14.05 -6.21
N GLU A 205 0.29 13.84 -5.73
CA GLU A 205 1.08 12.63 -5.96
C GLU A 205 1.63 12.11 -4.63
N ALA A 206 1.51 10.82 -4.41
CA ALA A 206 2.23 10.11 -3.37
C ALA A 206 3.06 9.01 -4.01
N SER A 207 4.28 8.81 -3.53
CA SER A 207 5.12 7.72 -4.01
C SER A 207 5.93 7.10 -2.88
N PHE A 208 6.23 5.81 -3.02
CA PHE A 208 7.25 5.13 -2.25
C PHE A 208 8.20 4.43 -3.22
N ARG A 209 9.49 4.62 -3.02
CA ARG A 209 10.56 3.92 -3.75
C ARG A 209 11.50 3.32 -2.72
N GLY A 210 11.60 2.00 -2.71
CA GLY A 210 12.42 1.27 -1.73
C GLY A 210 13.28 0.20 -2.36
N LYS A 211 14.44 -0.05 -1.72
CA LYS A 211 15.36 -1.15 -2.03
C LYS A 211 15.11 -2.30 -1.08
N SER A 212 15.26 -3.53 -1.56
CA SER A 212 15.07 -4.73 -0.77
C SER A 212 16.19 -4.93 0.25
N VAL A 213 15.79 -5.36 1.44
CA VAL A 213 16.67 -5.82 2.51
C VAL A 213 16.12 -7.17 2.99
N ALA A 214 16.98 -8.16 3.17
CA ALA A 214 16.56 -9.47 3.64
C ALA A 214 15.85 -9.38 4.99
N MET A 215 14.66 -9.98 5.12
CA MET A 215 13.95 -10.05 6.39
C MET A 215 14.60 -11.14 7.26
N ASN A 216 15.34 -10.73 8.27
CA ASN A 216 15.93 -11.57 9.31
C ASN A 216 16.00 -10.77 10.62
N ASP A 217 16.25 -11.44 11.73
CA ASP A 217 16.23 -10.80 13.04
C ASP A 217 17.32 -9.73 13.22
N LYS A 218 18.50 -9.88 12.60
CA LYS A 218 19.56 -8.87 12.60
C LYS A 218 19.11 -7.58 11.92
N ASN A 219 18.56 -7.70 10.71
CA ASN A 219 18.09 -6.54 9.95
C ASN A 219 16.86 -5.89 10.60
N LEU A 220 15.96 -6.69 11.19
CA LEU A 220 14.83 -6.17 11.97
C LEU A 220 15.31 -5.33 13.15
N LEU A 221 16.32 -5.75 13.90
CA LEU A 221 16.93 -4.96 14.96
C LEU A 221 17.58 -3.68 14.42
N GLY A 222 18.35 -3.76 13.34
CA GLY A 222 18.97 -2.58 12.72
C GLY A 222 17.92 -1.54 12.29
N ILE A 223 16.84 -2.00 11.62
CA ILE A 223 15.73 -1.14 11.22
C ILE A 223 15.00 -0.56 12.44
N PHE A 224 14.83 -1.34 13.51
CA PHE A 224 14.19 -0.85 14.72
C PHE A 224 14.97 0.34 15.30
N PHE A 225 16.26 0.23 15.49
CA PHE A 225 17.07 1.31 16.05
C PHE A 225 17.19 2.52 15.12
N SER A 226 17.26 2.31 13.80
CA SER A 226 17.31 3.41 12.84
C SER A 226 15.94 4.12 12.66
N ASN A 227 14.83 3.43 12.95
CA ASN A 227 13.48 3.91 12.66
C ASN A 227 12.54 3.93 13.88
N ILE A 228 13.04 3.73 15.11
CA ILE A 228 12.21 3.63 16.33
C ILE A 228 11.23 4.79 16.51
N PHE A 229 11.62 5.98 16.13
CA PHE A 229 10.77 7.18 16.19
C PHE A 229 10.02 7.47 14.88
N GLN A 230 10.16 6.63 13.85
CA GLN A 230 9.68 6.94 12.51
C GLN A 230 8.16 7.07 12.47
N ASN A 231 7.42 6.11 13.02
CA ASN A 231 5.95 6.15 13.04
C ASN A 231 5.42 7.34 13.85
N PHE A 232 6.09 7.72 14.95
CA PHE A 232 5.75 8.91 15.72
C PHE A 232 6.07 10.20 14.94
N LYS A 233 7.26 10.28 14.34
CA LYS A 233 7.65 11.42 13.49
C LYS A 233 6.66 11.65 12.36
N VAL A 234 6.16 10.56 11.76
CA VAL A 234 5.18 10.64 10.67
C VAL A 234 3.85 11.21 11.14
N THR A 235 3.33 10.72 12.26
CA THR A 235 2.08 11.25 12.79
C THR A 235 2.22 12.73 13.14
N ILE A 236 3.31 13.11 13.79
CA ILE A 236 3.61 14.52 14.08
C ILE A 236 3.77 15.30 12.77
N ALA A 237 4.53 14.79 11.80
CA ALA A 237 4.74 15.43 10.51
C ALA A 237 3.42 15.64 9.75
N ILE A 238 2.52 14.65 9.72
CA ILE A 238 1.21 14.81 9.09
C ILE A 238 0.41 15.97 9.71
N HIS A 239 0.40 16.10 11.03
CA HIS A 239 -0.29 17.20 11.70
C HIS A 239 0.40 18.54 11.44
N LEU A 240 1.74 18.59 11.47
CA LEU A 240 2.50 19.79 11.12
C LEU A 240 2.30 20.19 9.65
N GLU A 241 2.31 19.23 8.72
CA GLU A 241 2.04 19.51 7.31
C GLU A 241 0.58 19.97 7.10
N ALA A 242 -0.38 19.40 7.82
CA ALA A 242 -1.77 19.86 7.82
C ALA A 242 -1.87 21.30 8.35
N LEU A 243 -1.18 21.63 9.44
CA LEU A 243 -1.13 22.98 9.99
C LEU A 243 -0.49 23.97 9.00
N LYS A 244 0.66 23.61 8.39
CA LYS A 244 1.30 24.44 7.34
C LYS A 244 0.37 24.70 6.16
N LEU A 245 -0.38 23.67 5.70
CA LEU A 245 -1.36 23.82 4.63
C LEU A 245 -2.50 24.76 5.03
N PHE A 246 -2.99 24.63 6.26
CA PHE A 246 -4.04 25.51 6.80
C PHE A 246 -3.57 26.97 6.87
N VAL A 247 -2.37 27.23 7.42
CA VAL A 247 -1.77 28.57 7.49
C VAL A 247 -1.52 29.17 6.08
N LYS A 248 -1.21 28.33 5.10
CA LYS A 248 -1.07 28.74 3.69
C LYS A 248 -2.42 28.96 2.97
N GLY A 249 -3.56 28.88 3.68
CA GLY A 249 -4.88 29.15 3.12
C GLY A 249 -5.52 27.98 2.38
N ALA A 250 -5.08 26.74 2.63
CA ALA A 250 -5.78 25.58 2.08
C ALA A 250 -7.19 25.45 2.69
N THR A 251 -8.21 25.36 1.84
CA THR A 251 -9.60 25.26 2.28
C THR A 251 -9.85 23.96 3.02
N TYR A 252 -10.37 24.05 4.23
CA TYR A 252 -10.82 22.90 5.01
C TYR A 252 -12.13 22.35 4.42
N ILE A 253 -12.17 21.05 4.14
CA ILE A 253 -13.34 20.34 3.64
C ILE A 253 -13.88 19.47 4.75
N ARG A 254 -15.12 19.71 5.17
CA ARG A 254 -15.82 18.90 6.18
C ARG A 254 -15.91 17.45 5.69
N LYS A 255 -15.61 16.52 6.59
CA LYS A 255 -15.65 15.09 6.31
C LYS A 255 -17.05 14.67 5.85
N PRO A 256 -17.19 14.06 4.66
CA PRO A 256 -18.46 13.52 4.18
C PRO A 256 -18.85 12.24 4.93
N LYS A 257 -20.07 11.75 4.68
CA LYS A 257 -20.51 10.43 5.20
C LYS A 257 -19.60 9.33 4.67
N LYS A 258 -19.37 8.31 5.50
CA LYS A 258 -18.59 7.12 5.11
C LYS A 258 -19.19 6.44 3.88
N PRO A 259 -18.37 5.83 3.01
CA PRO A 259 -18.87 4.96 1.95
C PRO A 259 -19.75 3.84 2.53
N LYS A 260 -20.84 3.51 1.82
CA LYS A 260 -21.76 2.43 2.25
C LYS A 260 -21.10 1.05 2.26
N SER A 261 -20.11 0.82 1.40
CA SER A 261 -19.35 -0.43 1.29
C SER A 261 -17.90 -0.20 1.69
N PHE A 262 -17.33 -1.16 2.42
CA PHE A 262 -15.90 -1.19 2.74
C PHE A 262 -15.03 -1.47 1.49
N PHE A 263 -15.54 -2.23 0.54
CA PHE A 263 -14.87 -2.50 -0.74
C PHE A 263 -15.52 -1.74 -1.89
N SER A 264 -14.69 -1.24 -2.81
CA SER A 264 -15.10 -0.79 -4.14
C SER A 264 -14.19 -1.40 -5.20
N GLU A 265 -14.72 -1.49 -6.42
CA GLU A 265 -13.97 -1.89 -7.61
C GLU A 265 -13.23 -0.70 -8.18
N GLY A 266 -12.03 -0.95 -8.70
CA GLY A 266 -11.19 -0.02 -9.41
C GLY A 266 -11.31 -0.16 -10.91
#